data_a05f4af7a427aa5d999a2a36233befb3
#
_entry.id   a05f4af7a427aa5d999a2a36233befb3
#
_cell.length_a   1.000
_cell.length_b   1.000
_cell.length_c   1.000
_cell.angle_alpha   90.00
_cell.angle_beta   90.00
_cell.angle_gamma   90.00
#
_symmetry.space_group_name_H-M   'P 1'
#
loop_
_entity.id
_entity.type
_entity.pdbx_description
1 polymer ?
#
loop_
_entity_poly.entity_id
_entity_poly.type
_entity_poly.pdbx_seq_one_letter_code
_entity_poly.pdbx_strand_id
1 'polypeptide(L)'
;YNVTVMVNNSIISVHPTTINISFPSGTDSLNQNFCLPATAMQEDMLVVIIPETQAKPRFRTTYTVVLTNQGTIAFTNVVDFTYPSDYVTFLTAMPVVTSSTSASLSWNYTFRPFDSAIYRVELNFNLLILPAFPLNFGAILNLNASTYLTGADTDISNNTVHLAQIVVNSFDPNDK
;
A
#
# COMPACT_ATOMS: atom_id res chain seq x y z
N TYR A 1 -18.76 18.47 -31.64
CA TYR A 1 -18.16 18.63 -30.34
C TYR A 1 -16.68 18.25 -30.41
N ASN A 2 -15.83 19.05 -29.75
CA ASN A 2 -14.42 18.74 -29.61
C ASN A 2 -14.17 18.23 -28.22
N VAL A 3 -13.59 17.02 -28.09
CA VAL A 3 -13.17 16.45 -26.82
C VAL A 3 -11.66 16.45 -26.78
N THR A 4 -11.09 17.07 -25.75
CA THR A 4 -9.65 17.13 -25.53
C THR A 4 -9.33 16.50 -24.18
N VAL A 5 -8.34 15.62 -24.16
CA VAL A 5 -7.82 15.04 -22.93
C VAL A 5 -6.55 15.79 -22.52
N MET A 6 -6.51 16.25 -21.28
CA MET A 6 -5.31 16.81 -20.66
C MET A 6 -4.76 15.82 -19.65
N VAL A 7 -3.50 15.48 -19.78
CA VAL A 7 -2.77 14.63 -18.82
C VAL A 7 -1.76 15.51 -18.09
N ASN A 8 -1.90 15.59 -16.78
CA ASN A 8 -0.94 16.27 -15.91
C ASN A 8 0.13 15.29 -15.39
N ASN A 9 0.80 14.62 -16.33
CA ASN A 9 1.84 13.66 -16.03
C ASN A 9 2.91 13.71 -17.13
N SER A 10 4.17 13.88 -16.74
CA SER A 10 5.28 14.03 -17.67
C SER A 10 5.70 12.73 -18.37
N ILE A 11 5.28 11.58 -17.84
CA ILE A 11 5.64 10.26 -18.36
C ILE A 11 4.56 9.62 -19.23
N ILE A 12 3.44 10.31 -19.43
CA ILE A 12 2.33 9.85 -20.27
C ILE A 12 2.00 10.91 -21.30
N SER A 13 1.81 10.50 -22.54
CA SER A 13 1.24 11.34 -23.61
C SER A 13 -0.19 10.95 -23.94
N VAL A 14 -0.86 11.75 -24.75
CA VAL A 14 -2.22 11.49 -25.21
C VAL A 14 -2.22 11.40 -26.73
N HIS A 15 -2.83 10.35 -27.28
CA HIS A 15 -2.99 10.24 -28.73
C HIS A 15 -4.37 9.67 -29.10
N PRO A 16 -5.15 10.32 -29.97
CA PRO A 16 -4.98 11.71 -30.41
C PRO A 16 -5.24 12.71 -29.27
N THR A 17 -4.68 13.91 -29.34
CA THR A 17 -4.88 14.96 -28.30
C THR A 17 -6.29 15.53 -28.32
N THR A 18 -6.95 15.52 -29.47
CA THR A 18 -8.31 16.03 -29.66
C THR A 18 -9.07 15.13 -30.62
N ILE A 19 -10.32 14.83 -30.28
CA ILE A 19 -11.26 14.11 -31.13
C ILE A 19 -12.43 15.02 -31.46
N ASN A 20 -12.73 15.18 -32.75
CA ASN A 20 -13.91 15.86 -33.22
C ASN A 20 -15.07 14.87 -33.35
N ILE A 21 -16.14 15.11 -32.62
CA ILE A 21 -17.33 14.26 -32.61
C ILE A 21 -18.47 14.98 -33.31
N SER A 22 -19.02 14.35 -34.34
CA SER A 22 -20.19 14.80 -35.06
C SER A 22 -21.29 13.76 -34.89
N PHE A 23 -22.45 14.15 -34.37
CA PHE A 23 -23.58 13.25 -34.23
C PHE A 23 -24.46 13.36 -35.48
N PRO A 24 -24.56 12.33 -36.33
CA PRO A 24 -25.53 12.29 -37.39
C PRO A 24 -26.96 12.19 -36.82
N SER A 25 -27.96 12.62 -37.56
CA SER A 25 -29.36 12.57 -37.18
C SER A 25 -29.76 11.15 -36.76
N GLY A 26 -30.26 11.01 -35.51
CA GLY A 26 -30.71 9.72 -34.97
C GLY A 26 -29.63 8.90 -34.25
N THR A 27 -28.45 9.46 -34.01
CA THR A 27 -27.37 8.79 -33.24
C THR A 27 -27.22 9.50 -31.89
N ASP A 28 -27.37 8.75 -30.78
CA ASP A 28 -27.31 9.31 -29.43
C ASP A 28 -25.93 9.19 -28.77
N SER A 29 -25.07 8.30 -29.25
CA SER A 29 -23.74 8.08 -28.68
C SER A 29 -22.72 7.59 -29.69
N LEU A 30 -21.45 7.97 -29.48
CA LEU A 30 -20.28 7.47 -30.20
C LEU A 30 -19.21 7.07 -29.20
N ASN A 31 -18.64 5.87 -29.36
CA ASN A 31 -17.50 5.41 -28.61
C ASN A 31 -16.21 5.93 -29.27
N GLN A 32 -15.44 6.72 -28.52
CA GLN A 32 -14.16 7.23 -28.96
C GLN A 32 -13.10 6.96 -27.87
N ASN A 33 -11.95 6.49 -28.28
CA ASN A 33 -10.89 6.10 -27.39
C ASN A 33 -9.66 7.00 -27.55
N PHE A 34 -9.07 7.39 -26.42
CA PHE A 34 -7.77 8.02 -26.36
C PHE A 34 -6.73 6.97 -25.92
N CYS A 35 -5.61 6.93 -26.59
CA CYS A 35 -4.47 6.13 -26.16
C CYS A 35 -3.56 6.98 -25.27
N LEU A 36 -3.09 6.42 -24.17
CA LEU A 36 -2.20 7.05 -23.22
C LEU A 36 -0.85 6.31 -23.20
N PRO A 37 -0.01 6.44 -24.25
CA PRO A 37 1.29 5.79 -24.27
C PRO A 37 2.24 6.43 -23.26
N ALA A 38 3.09 5.61 -22.64
CA ALA A 38 4.21 6.09 -21.85
C ALA A 38 5.25 6.79 -22.74
N THR A 39 5.79 7.90 -22.27
CA THR A 39 6.84 8.66 -22.94
C THR A 39 8.24 8.28 -22.48
N ALA A 40 8.35 7.64 -21.31
CA ALA A 40 9.59 7.16 -20.73
C ALA A 40 9.38 5.82 -20.02
N MET A 41 10.43 5.02 -19.92
CA MET A 41 10.45 3.80 -19.12
C MET A 41 10.97 4.16 -17.73
N GLN A 42 10.09 4.09 -16.73
CA GLN A 42 10.39 4.48 -15.34
C GLN A 42 9.85 3.44 -14.36
N GLU A 43 10.66 3.16 -13.34
CA GLU A 43 10.23 2.47 -12.13
C GLU A 43 9.76 3.50 -11.11
N ASP A 44 8.69 3.23 -10.41
CA ASP A 44 8.19 4.05 -9.30
C ASP A 44 7.22 3.22 -8.47
N MET A 45 7.55 2.99 -7.21
CA MET A 45 6.70 2.23 -6.27
C MET A 45 6.29 3.07 -5.09
N LEU A 46 5.00 3.14 -4.87
CA LEU A 46 4.41 3.71 -3.65
C LEU A 46 4.04 2.60 -2.67
N VAL A 47 4.46 2.74 -1.42
CA VAL A 47 4.08 1.86 -0.30
C VAL A 47 3.33 2.67 0.76
N VAL A 48 2.19 2.14 1.24
CA VAL A 48 1.39 2.75 2.30
C VAL A 48 0.98 1.71 3.33
N ILE A 49 1.02 2.05 4.63
CA ILE A 49 0.45 1.24 5.72
C ILE A 49 -0.80 1.96 6.24
N ILE A 50 -1.91 1.23 6.31
CA ILE A 50 -3.18 1.72 6.84
C ILE A 50 -3.55 0.87 8.07
N PRO A 51 -3.61 1.44 9.28
CA PRO A 51 -4.15 0.74 10.44
C PRO A 51 -5.67 0.65 10.30
N GLU A 52 -6.22 -0.57 10.25
CA GLU A 52 -7.67 -0.76 10.17
C GLU A 52 -8.35 -0.74 11.54
N THR A 53 -7.59 -1.05 12.58
CA THR A 53 -8.07 -1.10 13.95
C THR A 53 -7.14 -0.36 14.90
N GLN A 54 -7.67 0.06 16.04
CA GLN A 54 -6.85 0.61 17.10
C GLN A 54 -6.00 -0.49 17.74
N ALA A 55 -4.75 -0.17 18.04
CA ALA A 55 -3.86 -1.03 18.79
C ALA A 55 -4.30 -1.06 20.26
N LYS A 56 -4.81 -2.22 20.74
CA LYS A 56 -5.28 -2.43 22.11
C LYS A 56 -4.62 -3.67 22.69
N PRO A 57 -4.12 -3.64 23.94
CA PRO A 57 -3.61 -4.85 24.60
C PRO A 57 -4.67 -5.95 24.62
N ARG A 58 -4.25 -7.20 24.33
CA ARG A 58 -5.10 -8.40 24.30
C ARG A 58 -6.05 -8.51 23.10
N PHE A 59 -6.02 -7.57 22.18
CA PHE A 59 -6.84 -7.60 20.96
C PHE A 59 -5.98 -7.83 19.73
N ARG A 60 -6.62 -8.37 18.71
CA ARG A 60 -6.03 -8.45 17.38
C ARG A 60 -6.08 -7.08 16.73
N THR A 61 -5.06 -6.76 15.99
CA THR A 61 -5.03 -5.55 15.18
C THR A 61 -4.71 -5.92 13.74
N THR A 62 -5.34 -5.22 12.82
CA THR A 62 -5.20 -5.46 11.39
C THR A 62 -4.61 -4.24 10.72
N TYR A 63 -3.67 -4.50 9.81
CA TYR A 63 -3.03 -3.50 8.98
C TYR A 63 -3.21 -3.88 7.52
N THR A 64 -3.43 -2.89 6.69
CA THR A 64 -3.42 -3.03 5.25
C THR A 64 -2.17 -2.35 4.69
N VAL A 65 -1.35 -3.09 3.98
CA VAL A 65 -0.22 -2.57 3.20
C VAL A 65 -0.67 -2.48 1.75
N VAL A 66 -0.63 -1.29 1.19
CA VAL A 66 -0.97 -1.02 -0.21
C VAL A 66 0.32 -0.73 -0.96
N LEU A 67 0.52 -1.44 -2.05
CA LEU A 67 1.58 -1.18 -3.01
C LEU A 67 0.97 -0.72 -4.32
N THR A 68 1.55 0.28 -4.94
CA THR A 68 1.12 0.80 -6.24
C THR A 68 2.33 1.04 -7.12
N ASN A 69 2.35 0.41 -8.30
CA ASN A 69 3.31 0.76 -9.34
C ASN A 69 2.84 2.04 -10.03
N GLN A 70 3.48 3.15 -9.72
CA GLN A 70 3.24 4.46 -10.37
C GLN A 70 4.07 4.63 -11.64
N GLY A 71 5.00 3.70 -11.88
CA GLY A 71 5.87 3.69 -13.06
C GLY A 71 5.21 3.12 -14.31
N THR A 72 5.96 3.15 -15.39
CA THR A 72 5.51 2.79 -16.75
C THR A 72 6.01 1.43 -17.21
N ILE A 73 6.79 0.72 -16.39
CA ILE A 73 7.30 -0.61 -16.70
C ILE A 73 6.81 -1.66 -15.67
N ALA A 74 6.74 -2.89 -16.14
CA ALA A 74 6.46 -4.03 -15.26
C ALA A 74 7.76 -4.49 -14.58
N PHE A 75 7.68 -4.87 -13.32
CA PHE A 75 8.80 -5.43 -12.58
C PHE A 75 8.34 -6.43 -11.52
N THR A 76 9.31 -7.24 -11.06
CA THR A 76 9.11 -8.20 -9.96
C THR A 76 10.09 -7.86 -8.85
N ASN A 77 9.59 -7.77 -7.62
CA ASN A 77 10.39 -7.44 -6.46
C ASN A 77 9.80 -8.02 -5.16
N VAL A 78 10.35 -7.61 -4.03
CA VAL A 78 9.93 -8.02 -2.68
C VAL A 78 9.41 -6.81 -1.94
N VAL A 79 8.32 -6.97 -1.20
CA VAL A 79 7.92 -6.04 -0.15
C VAL A 79 8.17 -6.67 1.20
N ASP A 80 8.78 -5.92 2.08
CA ASP A 80 9.03 -6.29 3.46
C ASP A 80 8.15 -5.47 4.40
N PHE A 81 7.56 -6.15 5.38
CA PHE A 81 6.82 -5.52 6.46
C PHE A 81 7.44 -5.94 7.78
N THR A 82 7.85 -4.98 8.60
CA THR A 82 8.47 -5.22 9.92
C THR A 82 7.60 -4.69 11.06
N TYR A 83 7.64 -5.40 12.17
CA TYR A 83 6.86 -5.10 13.37
C TYR A 83 7.66 -5.41 14.65
N PRO A 84 7.34 -4.77 15.79
CA PRO A 84 8.03 -4.98 17.06
C PRO A 84 7.63 -6.31 17.71
N SER A 85 8.40 -7.37 17.46
CA SER A 85 8.12 -8.75 17.94
C SER A 85 8.08 -8.90 19.46
N ASP A 86 8.63 -7.95 20.21
CA ASP A 86 8.54 -7.93 21.66
C ASP A 86 7.10 -7.67 22.15
N TYR A 87 6.30 -6.98 21.35
CA TYR A 87 4.95 -6.57 21.71
C TYR A 87 3.86 -7.32 20.95
N VAL A 88 4.13 -7.75 19.74
CA VAL A 88 3.13 -8.35 18.87
C VAL A 88 3.64 -9.63 18.21
N THR A 89 2.71 -10.57 17.96
CA THR A 89 2.96 -11.80 17.23
C THR A 89 2.18 -11.79 15.92
N PHE A 90 2.80 -12.23 14.85
CA PHE A 90 2.11 -12.46 13.58
C PHE A 90 1.11 -13.61 13.71
N LEU A 91 -0.11 -13.40 13.20
CA LEU A 91 -1.15 -14.41 13.13
C LEU A 91 -1.36 -14.91 11.70
N THR A 92 -1.71 -14.00 10.82
CA THR A 92 -2.02 -14.35 9.42
C THR A 92 -1.84 -13.15 8.51
N ALA A 93 -1.68 -13.42 7.23
CA ALA A 93 -1.71 -12.40 6.17
C ALA A 93 -2.40 -12.92 4.92
N MET A 94 -3.00 -12.02 4.17
CA MET A 94 -3.59 -12.28 2.87
C MET A 94 -3.15 -11.21 1.87
N PRO A 95 -2.48 -11.58 0.78
CA PRO A 95 -2.00 -12.93 0.43
C PRO A 95 -1.05 -13.55 1.46
N VAL A 96 -0.89 -14.86 1.40
CA VAL A 96 0.04 -15.59 2.27
C VAL A 96 1.46 -15.08 2.06
N VAL A 97 2.21 -14.92 3.15
CA VAL A 97 3.61 -14.49 3.11
C VAL A 97 4.48 -15.47 2.32
N THR A 98 5.43 -14.95 1.56
CA THR A 98 6.46 -15.78 0.87
C THR A 98 7.50 -16.27 1.87
N SER A 99 7.88 -15.40 2.83
CA SER A 99 8.78 -15.74 3.92
C SER A 99 8.48 -14.90 5.15
N SER A 100 8.86 -15.38 6.33
CA SER A 100 8.68 -14.68 7.59
C SER A 100 9.77 -14.99 8.58
N THR A 101 10.06 -14.02 9.43
CA THR A 101 10.85 -14.15 10.65
C THR A 101 9.99 -13.83 11.87
N SER A 102 10.59 -13.78 13.06
CA SER A 102 9.87 -13.34 14.27
C SER A 102 9.41 -11.88 14.23
N ALA A 103 10.03 -11.03 13.40
CA ALA A 103 9.81 -9.58 13.36
C ALA A 103 9.57 -9.02 11.96
N SER A 104 9.53 -9.87 10.92
CA SER A 104 9.34 -9.44 9.54
C SER A 104 8.54 -10.43 8.71
N LEU A 105 7.83 -9.92 7.73
CA LEU A 105 7.06 -10.65 6.73
C LEU A 105 7.50 -10.15 5.37
N SER A 106 7.62 -11.05 4.38
CA SER A 106 8.00 -10.69 3.02
C SER A 106 7.08 -11.34 2.01
N TRP A 107 6.77 -10.61 0.94
CA TRP A 107 6.01 -11.10 -0.22
C TRP A 107 6.75 -10.80 -1.51
N ASN A 108 6.81 -11.78 -2.39
CA ASN A 108 7.18 -11.54 -3.78
C ASN A 108 5.96 -10.99 -4.54
N TYR A 109 6.18 -10.00 -5.37
CA TYR A 109 5.14 -9.43 -6.20
C TYR A 109 5.64 -9.16 -7.62
N THR A 110 4.69 -9.16 -8.57
CA THR A 110 4.91 -8.75 -9.95
C THR A 110 3.82 -7.78 -10.33
N PHE A 111 4.21 -6.57 -10.70
CA PHE A 111 3.29 -5.52 -11.08
C PHE A 111 3.45 -5.17 -12.55
N ARG A 112 2.31 -4.95 -13.21
CA ARG A 112 2.24 -4.22 -14.47
C ARG A 112 2.27 -2.72 -14.19
N PRO A 113 2.53 -1.88 -15.20
CA PRO A 113 2.39 -0.45 -15.05
C PRO A 113 1.02 -0.09 -14.47
N PHE A 114 1.01 0.79 -13.47
CA PHE A 114 -0.19 1.32 -12.80
C PHE A 114 -1.03 0.29 -12.02
N ASP A 115 -0.53 -0.94 -11.83
CA ASP A 115 -1.19 -1.92 -10.97
C ASP A 115 -1.01 -1.57 -9.49
N SER A 116 -1.99 -2.02 -8.69
CA SER A 116 -1.93 -1.95 -7.23
C SER A 116 -2.21 -3.32 -6.62
N ALA A 117 -1.59 -3.61 -5.47
CA ALA A 117 -1.87 -4.80 -4.67
C ALA A 117 -2.09 -4.42 -3.20
N ILE A 118 -2.92 -5.21 -2.53
CA ILE A 118 -3.30 -5.01 -1.14
C ILE A 118 -2.88 -6.26 -0.36
N TYR A 119 -2.12 -6.04 0.72
CA TYR A 119 -1.68 -7.08 1.66
C TYR A 119 -2.30 -6.77 3.02
N ARG A 120 -3.10 -7.69 3.52
CA ARG A 120 -3.73 -7.57 4.83
C ARG A 120 -2.95 -8.38 5.84
N VAL A 121 -2.50 -7.75 6.93
CA VAL A 121 -1.70 -8.35 7.99
C VAL A 121 -2.46 -8.29 9.29
N GLU A 122 -2.64 -9.44 9.95
CA GLU A 122 -3.24 -9.53 11.27
C GLU A 122 -2.17 -9.86 12.30
N LEU A 123 -2.01 -8.97 13.28
CA LEU A 123 -1.10 -9.13 14.41
C LEU A 123 -1.90 -9.29 15.70
N ASN A 124 -1.40 -10.13 16.61
CA ASN A 124 -1.92 -10.26 17.97
C ASN A 124 -0.98 -9.60 18.96
N PHE A 125 -1.51 -8.81 19.85
CA PHE A 125 -0.72 -8.29 20.96
C PHE A 125 -0.33 -9.39 21.91
N ASN A 126 0.96 -9.59 22.06
CA ASN A 126 1.49 -10.55 23.01
C ASN A 126 1.13 -10.14 24.43
N LEU A 127 0.47 -11.02 25.13
CA LEU A 127 0.39 -10.96 26.56
C LEU A 127 1.70 -11.54 27.14
N LEU A 128 2.84 -11.00 26.77
CA LEU A 128 4.03 -11.34 27.52
C LEU A 128 3.91 -10.64 28.87
N ILE A 129 3.42 -11.43 29.81
CA ILE A 129 3.61 -11.23 31.25
C ILE A 129 5.11 -11.43 31.55
N LEU A 130 5.96 -10.69 30.83
CA LEU A 130 7.32 -10.48 31.29
C LEU A 130 7.26 -9.25 32.18
N PRO A 131 7.66 -9.36 33.45
CA PRO A 131 7.66 -8.23 34.36
C PRO A 131 8.49 -7.04 33.88
N ALA A 132 9.31 -7.23 32.85
CA ALA A 132 10.21 -6.21 32.32
C ALA A 132 9.60 -5.27 31.26
N PHE A 133 8.55 -5.68 30.51
CA PHE A 133 7.98 -4.88 29.43
C PHE A 133 6.46 -5.05 29.33
N PRO A 134 5.67 -4.52 30.25
CA PRO A 134 4.24 -4.43 30.01
C PRO A 134 4.03 -3.51 28.81
N LEU A 135 3.34 -3.99 27.76
CA LEU A 135 2.84 -3.09 26.73
C LEU A 135 1.80 -2.17 27.38
N ASN A 136 2.28 -1.04 27.83
CA ASN A 136 1.45 -0.08 28.52
C ASN A 136 0.66 0.76 27.51
N PHE A 137 -0.51 1.15 27.90
CA PHE A 137 -1.24 2.27 27.35
C PHE A 137 -0.29 3.46 27.11
N GLY A 138 -0.32 4.02 25.91
CA GLY A 138 0.59 5.08 25.48
C GLY A 138 1.90 4.58 24.83
N ALA A 139 2.19 3.28 24.85
CA ALA A 139 3.32 2.73 24.08
C ALA A 139 3.15 2.98 22.58
N ILE A 140 4.26 3.14 21.87
CA ILE A 140 4.26 3.35 20.42
C ILE A 140 4.71 2.07 19.75
N LEU A 141 3.87 1.56 18.84
CA LEU A 141 4.22 0.48 17.92
C LEU A 141 4.80 1.08 16.66
N ASN A 142 6.04 0.74 16.37
CA ASN A 142 6.72 1.14 15.16
C ASN A 142 6.61 0.01 14.12
N LEU A 143 5.93 0.30 13.03
CA LEU A 143 5.73 -0.60 11.90
C LEU A 143 6.37 0.03 10.68
N ASN A 144 7.04 -0.77 9.85
CA ASN A 144 7.59 -0.29 8.59
C ASN A 144 7.16 -1.22 7.46
N ALA A 145 6.92 -0.64 6.29
CA ALA A 145 6.87 -1.39 5.05
C ALA A 145 7.82 -0.76 4.05
N SER A 146 8.53 -1.58 3.30
CA SER A 146 9.51 -1.13 2.32
C SER A 146 9.56 -2.06 1.13
N THR A 147 9.94 -1.49 -0.02
CA THR A 147 10.29 -2.21 -1.23
C THR A 147 11.57 -1.63 -1.81
N TYR A 148 12.34 -2.43 -2.51
CA TYR A 148 13.61 -2.02 -3.08
C TYR A 148 13.55 -2.23 -4.60
N LEU A 149 13.60 -1.13 -5.36
CA LEU A 149 13.75 -1.19 -6.80
C LEU A 149 15.23 -1.24 -7.16
N THR A 150 15.56 -1.99 -8.18
CA THR A 150 16.96 -2.14 -8.67
C THR A 150 17.29 -1.16 -9.78
N GLY A 151 16.26 -0.50 -10.35
CA GLY A 151 16.37 0.50 -11.40
C GLY A 151 16.36 1.93 -10.88
N ALA A 152 16.22 2.87 -11.80
CA ALA A 152 16.08 4.29 -11.49
C ALA A 152 14.63 4.59 -11.10
N ASP A 153 14.34 4.49 -9.79
CA ASP A 153 13.09 4.97 -9.23
C ASP A 153 13.03 6.50 -9.27
N THR A 154 11.89 7.04 -9.63
CA THR A 154 11.70 8.49 -9.74
C THR A 154 11.50 9.17 -8.39
N ASP A 155 10.99 8.44 -7.39
CA ASP A 155 10.80 8.91 -6.02
C ASP A 155 11.08 7.80 -4.99
N ILE A 156 12.34 7.57 -4.69
CA ILE A 156 12.76 6.57 -3.69
C ILE A 156 12.22 6.83 -2.29
N SER A 157 11.73 8.03 -2.00
CA SER A 157 11.19 8.38 -0.68
C SER A 157 9.84 7.72 -0.41
N ASN A 158 9.08 7.34 -1.44
CA ASN A 158 7.79 6.69 -1.34
C ASN A 158 7.88 5.15 -1.27
N ASN A 159 9.09 4.58 -1.44
CA ASN A 159 9.38 3.15 -1.35
C ASN A 159 9.40 2.60 0.07
N THR A 160 9.36 3.47 1.05
CA THR A 160 9.37 3.09 2.47
C THR A 160 8.40 3.95 3.24
N VAL A 161 7.61 3.32 4.08
CA VAL A 161 6.69 4.00 5.00
C VAL A 161 6.91 3.51 6.42
N HIS A 162 6.88 4.45 7.35
CA HIS A 162 6.91 4.22 8.79
C HIS A 162 5.59 4.63 9.41
N LEU A 163 4.96 3.72 10.16
CA LEU A 163 3.76 3.97 10.95
C LEU A 163 4.08 3.85 12.44
N ALA A 164 3.90 4.94 13.17
CA ALA A 164 3.95 4.98 14.63
C ALA A 164 2.52 4.97 15.17
N GLN A 165 2.06 3.82 15.68
CA GLN A 165 0.70 3.69 16.23
C GLN A 165 0.75 3.66 17.75
N ILE A 166 -0.05 4.52 18.39
CA ILE A 166 -0.17 4.57 19.85
C ILE A 166 -1.11 3.44 20.31
N VAL A 167 -0.65 2.70 21.33
CA VAL A 167 -1.48 1.70 22.02
C VAL A 167 -2.47 2.42 22.93
N VAL A 168 -3.75 2.19 22.69
CA VAL A 168 -4.84 2.79 23.48
C VAL A 168 -5.38 1.81 24.50
N ASN A 169 -5.97 2.32 25.59
CA ASN A 169 -6.61 1.49 26.58
C ASN A 169 -7.89 0.85 26.02
N SER A 170 -8.19 -0.39 26.44
CA SER A 170 -9.53 -0.95 26.27
C SER A 170 -10.43 -0.31 27.32
N PHE A 171 -11.38 0.52 26.90
CA PHE A 171 -12.41 1.01 27.82
C PHE A 171 -13.26 -0.19 28.27
N ASP A 172 -13.21 -0.52 29.56
CA ASP A 172 -14.15 -1.45 30.17
C ASP A 172 -15.35 -0.64 30.68
N PRO A 173 -16.54 -0.79 30.07
CA PRO A 173 -17.72 -0.06 30.50
C PRO A 173 -18.24 -0.52 31.88
N ASN A 174 -17.69 -1.63 32.44
CA ASN A 174 -18.05 -2.15 33.73
C ASN A 174 -17.07 -1.81 34.88
N ASP A 175 -15.99 -1.11 34.56
CA ASP A 175 -15.05 -0.61 35.57
C ASP A 175 -15.68 0.61 36.27
N LYS A 176 -16.36 0.36 37.37
CA LYS A 176 -17.00 1.36 38.24
C LYS A 176 -16.18 1.57 39.50
#